data_cd338e009683d8ef1fc90d4fd6997c31
#
_entry.id   cd338e009683d8ef1fc90d4fd6997c31
#
_cell.length_a   1.000
_cell.length_b   1.000
_cell.length_c   1.000
_cell.angle_alpha   90.00
_cell.angle_beta   90.00
_cell.angle_gamma   90.00
#
_symmetry.space_group_name_H-M   'P 1'
#
loop_
_entity.id
_entity.type
_entity.pdbx_description
1 polymer ?
#
loop_
_entity_poly.entity_id
_entity_poly.type
_entity_poly.pdbx_seq_one_letter_code
_entity_poly.pdbx_strand_id
1 'polypeptide(L)'
;MEKYMYKIICGLILFSILLPNLYADSYIATRQELWFSDSSYYKTSHHIKVGKSIMFKDYKIFGEIGVGEDINEGTPVGSGASFDYLRFGISKVFLDSFKINLNYRSKMKSADRDLNWIVINTKYKF
;
A
#
# COMPACT_ATOMS: atom_id res chain seq x y z
N MET A 1 -9.77 -17.96 9.27
CA MET A 1 -9.67 -18.13 7.80
C MET A 1 -9.06 -16.92 7.12
N GLU A 2 -9.58 -15.71 7.34
CA GLU A 2 -9.04 -14.50 6.73
C GLU A 2 -7.57 -14.24 7.08
N LYS A 3 -7.15 -14.53 8.32
CA LYS A 3 -5.77 -14.35 8.76
C LYS A 3 -4.78 -15.26 8.02
N TYR A 4 -5.21 -16.46 7.63
CA TYR A 4 -4.37 -17.37 6.86
C TYR A 4 -4.23 -16.92 5.41
N MET A 5 -5.32 -16.46 4.81
CA MET A 5 -5.32 -15.96 3.45
C MET A 5 -4.38 -14.75 3.30
N TYR A 6 -4.42 -13.85 4.27
CA TYR A 6 -3.49 -12.72 4.34
C TYR A 6 -2.03 -13.18 4.36
N LYS A 7 -1.69 -14.15 5.22
CA LYS A 7 -0.33 -14.68 5.31
C LYS A 7 0.14 -15.32 4.00
N ILE A 8 -0.74 -16.02 3.31
CA ILE A 8 -0.45 -16.64 2.01
C ILE A 8 -0.17 -15.54 0.98
N ILE A 9 -1.02 -14.53 0.90
CA ILE A 9 -0.85 -13.42 -0.05
C ILE A 9 0.45 -12.67 0.22
N CYS A 10 0.75 -12.34 1.47
CA CYS A 10 2.00 -11.68 1.84
C CYS A 10 3.22 -12.54 1.51
N GLY A 11 3.13 -13.85 1.74
CA GLY A 11 4.20 -14.78 1.39
C GLY A 11 4.45 -14.82 -0.12
N LEU A 12 3.39 -14.84 -0.91
CA LEU A 12 3.50 -14.82 -2.37
C LEU A 12 4.13 -13.52 -2.88
N ILE A 13 3.75 -12.38 -2.31
CA ILE A 13 4.33 -11.08 -2.68
C ILE A 13 5.82 -11.04 -2.31
N LEU A 14 6.17 -11.46 -1.10
CA LEU A 14 7.58 -11.52 -0.66
C LEU A 14 8.39 -12.46 -1.55
N PHE A 15 7.86 -13.61 -1.88
CA PHE A 15 8.53 -14.57 -2.76
C PHE A 15 8.79 -13.97 -4.14
N SER A 16 7.78 -13.29 -4.71
CA SER A 16 7.95 -12.66 -6.01
C SER A 16 8.94 -11.47 -5.99
N ILE A 17 9.05 -10.76 -4.86
CA ILE A 17 10.06 -9.71 -4.70
C ILE A 17 11.48 -10.28 -4.69
N LEU A 18 11.66 -11.44 -4.10
CA LEU A 18 12.97 -12.10 -3.99
C LEU A 18 13.41 -12.77 -5.29
N LEU A 19 12.49 -13.05 -6.23
CA LEU A 19 12.84 -13.66 -7.49
C LEU A 19 13.53 -12.64 -8.42
N PRO A 20 14.68 -12.99 -9.02
CA PRO A 20 15.29 -12.13 -10.03
C PRO A 20 14.39 -12.07 -11.26
N ASN A 21 14.10 -10.86 -11.73
CA ASN A 21 13.26 -10.66 -12.90
C ASN A 21 13.74 -9.40 -13.63
N LEU A 22 14.06 -9.55 -14.92
CA LEU A 22 14.60 -8.47 -15.75
C LEU A 22 13.60 -7.32 -15.98
N TYR A 23 12.31 -7.60 -15.85
CA TYR A 23 11.24 -6.63 -16.12
C TYR A 23 10.53 -6.14 -14.87
N ALA A 24 11.11 -6.41 -13.70
CA ALA A 24 10.46 -6.08 -12.43
C ALA A 24 11.30 -5.06 -11.65
N ASP A 25 10.62 -4.04 -11.13
CA ASP A 25 11.21 -3.07 -10.22
C ASP A 25 10.78 -3.39 -8.79
N SER A 26 11.77 -3.54 -7.91
CA SER A 26 11.54 -3.71 -6.47
C SER A 26 11.87 -2.41 -5.76
N TYR A 27 11.11 -2.07 -4.74
CA TYR A 27 11.32 -0.81 -4.01
C TYR A 27 10.94 -0.94 -2.54
N ILE A 28 11.52 -0.05 -1.75
CA ILE A 28 11.15 0.17 -0.36
C ILE A 28 10.66 1.61 -0.28
N ALA A 29 9.54 1.82 0.38
CA ALA A 29 8.98 3.14 0.54
C ALA A 29 8.48 3.35 1.96
N THR A 30 8.53 4.59 2.41
CA THR A 30 7.95 4.99 3.68
C THR A 30 6.90 6.05 3.42
N ARG A 31 5.90 6.09 4.29
CA ARG A 31 4.88 7.13 4.23
C ARG A 31 4.59 7.59 5.65
N GLN A 32 4.55 8.90 5.81
CA GLN A 32 4.19 9.53 7.07
C GLN A 32 3.09 10.55 6.80
N GLU A 33 2.03 10.46 7.56
CA GLU A 33 0.90 11.38 7.47
C GLU A 33 0.65 12.01 8.83
N LEU A 34 0.56 13.34 8.85
CA LEU A 34 0.18 14.08 10.03
C LEU A 34 -1.25 14.61 9.82
N TRP A 35 -2.10 14.33 10.77
CA TRP A 35 -3.51 14.67 10.67
C TRP A 35 -3.84 15.81 11.63
N PHE A 36 -4.51 16.83 11.09
CA PHE A 36 -4.93 18.01 11.84
C PHE A 36 -6.44 18.15 11.76
N SER A 37 -7.03 18.66 12.82
CA SER A 37 -8.43 19.04 12.85
C SER A 37 -8.52 20.43 13.49
N ASP A 38 -9.18 21.37 12.82
CA ASP A 38 -9.30 22.77 13.27
C ASP A 38 -7.94 23.40 13.63
N SER A 39 -6.94 23.14 12.76
CA SER A 39 -5.54 23.60 12.93
C SER A 39 -4.80 22.99 14.12
N SER A 40 -5.36 21.96 14.75
CA SER A 40 -4.71 21.22 15.83
C SER A 40 -4.30 19.83 15.37
N TYR A 41 -3.06 19.46 15.69
CA TYR A 41 -2.55 18.12 15.45
C TYR A 41 -3.26 17.11 16.34
N TYR A 42 -3.66 15.96 15.80
CA TYR A 42 -4.27 14.94 16.62
C TYR A 42 -3.78 13.51 16.35
N LYS A 43 -3.13 13.26 15.22
CA LYS A 43 -2.73 11.90 14.86
C LYS A 43 -1.59 11.90 13.86
N THR A 44 -0.67 10.95 14.03
CA THR A 44 0.34 10.61 13.03
C THR A 44 0.17 9.16 12.62
N SER A 45 0.19 8.92 11.32
CA SER A 45 0.23 7.56 10.77
C SER A 45 1.53 7.41 10.02
N HIS A 46 2.28 6.35 10.31
CA HIS A 46 3.50 6.07 9.57
C HIS A 46 3.61 4.60 9.23
N HIS A 47 4.15 4.30 8.06
CA HIS A 47 4.39 2.92 7.67
C HIS A 47 5.59 2.80 6.76
N ILE A 48 6.16 1.60 6.75
CA ILE A 48 7.19 1.19 5.81
C ILE A 48 6.62 0.05 4.98
N LYS A 49 6.90 0.06 3.69
CA LYS A 49 6.39 -0.94 2.77
C LYS A 49 7.46 -1.34 1.77
N VAL A 50 7.36 -2.57 1.31
CA VAL A 50 8.15 -3.08 0.20
C VAL A 50 7.20 -3.49 -0.90
N GLY A 51 7.62 -3.28 -2.13
CA GLY A 51 6.77 -3.55 -3.27
C GLY A 51 7.56 -3.98 -4.49
N LYS A 52 6.82 -4.48 -5.45
CA LYS A 52 7.34 -4.88 -6.74
C LYS A 52 6.35 -4.53 -7.83
N SER A 53 6.86 -4.02 -8.93
CA SER A 53 6.05 -3.77 -10.12
C SER A 53 6.66 -4.49 -11.32
N ILE A 54 5.78 -4.97 -12.19
CA ILE A 54 6.15 -5.69 -13.42
C ILE A 54 5.42 -5.01 -14.57
N MET A 55 6.16 -4.72 -15.63
CA MET A 55 5.57 -4.24 -16.89
C MET A 55 5.27 -5.42 -17.80
N PHE A 56 4.06 -5.46 -18.30
CA PHE A 56 3.63 -6.44 -19.29
C PHE A 56 2.87 -5.72 -20.40
N LYS A 57 3.49 -5.58 -21.57
CA LYS A 57 2.97 -4.73 -22.66
C LYS A 57 2.73 -3.31 -22.12
N ASP A 58 1.49 -2.80 -22.23
CA ASP A 58 1.11 -1.48 -21.75
C ASP A 58 0.59 -1.50 -20.30
N TYR A 59 0.62 -2.67 -19.67
CA TYR A 59 0.12 -2.84 -18.32
C TYR A 59 1.26 -2.81 -17.30
N LYS A 60 1.01 -2.17 -16.18
CA LYS A 60 1.88 -2.24 -15.01
C LYS A 60 1.11 -2.94 -13.90
N ILE A 61 1.63 -4.07 -13.46
CA ILE A 61 1.07 -4.84 -12.35
C ILE A 61 1.97 -4.62 -11.14
N PHE A 62 1.39 -4.33 -9.99
CA PHE A 62 2.18 -4.05 -8.80
C PHE A 62 1.54 -4.64 -7.55
N GLY A 63 2.38 -4.88 -6.55
CA GLY A 63 1.97 -5.31 -5.24
C GLY A 63 2.89 -4.74 -4.17
N GLU A 64 2.34 -4.43 -3.01
CA GLU A 64 3.05 -3.88 -1.86
C GLU A 64 2.53 -4.51 -0.58
N ILE A 65 3.45 -4.73 0.36
CA ILE A 65 3.09 -5.08 1.73
C ILE A 65 3.87 -4.17 2.67
N GLY A 66 3.33 -3.94 3.84
CA GLY A 66 3.98 -3.08 4.80
C GLY A 66 3.43 -3.23 6.20
N VAL A 67 4.08 -2.54 7.11
CA VAL A 67 3.67 -2.46 8.52
C VAL A 67 3.78 -1.01 8.96
N GLY A 68 2.93 -0.63 9.90
CA GLY A 68 2.94 0.72 10.42
C GLY A 68 2.19 0.84 11.73
N GLU A 69 2.07 2.06 12.19
CA GLU A 69 1.27 2.36 13.38
C GLU A 69 0.56 3.71 13.24
N ASP A 70 -0.57 3.82 13.91
CA ASP A 70 -1.30 5.07 14.08
C ASP A 70 -1.05 5.55 15.50
N ILE A 71 -0.49 6.76 15.65
CA ILE A 71 -0.14 7.34 16.93
C ILE A 71 -1.02 8.57 17.18
N ASN A 72 -1.80 8.54 18.26
CA ASN A 72 -2.61 9.67 18.66
C ASN A 72 -1.76 10.71 19.40
N GLU A 73 -2.24 11.95 19.43
CA GLU A 73 -1.60 13.02 20.18
C GLU A 73 -1.34 12.63 21.64
N GLY A 74 -0.15 12.96 22.14
CA GLY A 74 0.25 12.66 23.51
C GLY A 74 0.74 11.24 23.73
N THR A 75 0.78 10.40 22.71
CA THR A 75 1.23 9.02 22.79
C THR A 75 2.65 8.90 22.25
N PRO A 76 3.58 8.23 22.94
CA PRO A 76 4.94 8.06 22.42
C PRO A 76 5.00 7.12 21.22
N VAL A 77 6.01 7.31 20.40
CA VAL A 77 6.28 6.45 19.23
C VAL A 77 6.52 5.01 19.71
N GLY A 78 5.91 4.05 19.01
CA GLY A 78 6.01 2.64 19.35
C GLY A 78 4.88 2.13 20.23
N SER A 79 4.05 3.03 20.77
CA SER A 79 2.90 2.65 21.62
C SER A 79 1.55 2.85 20.91
N GLY A 80 1.57 3.19 19.62
CA GLY A 80 0.35 3.35 18.84
C GLY A 80 -0.25 2.01 18.40
N ALA A 81 -1.40 2.09 17.77
CA ALA A 81 -2.08 0.90 17.21
C ALA A 81 -1.36 0.45 15.94
N SER A 82 -0.81 -0.75 15.96
CA SER A 82 -0.12 -1.31 14.79
C SER A 82 -1.11 -1.79 13.74
N PHE A 83 -0.67 -1.75 12.48
CA PHE A 83 -1.44 -2.29 11.37
C PHE A 83 -0.52 -2.92 10.34
N ASP A 84 -1.08 -3.87 9.60
CA ASP A 84 -0.46 -4.44 8.42
C ASP A 84 -1.13 -3.82 7.19
N TYR A 85 -0.35 -3.66 6.12
CA TYR A 85 -0.81 -2.99 4.90
C TYR A 85 -0.57 -3.88 3.70
N LEU A 86 -1.56 -3.96 2.83
CA LEU A 86 -1.48 -4.67 1.56
C LEU A 86 -2.09 -3.79 0.48
N ARG A 87 -1.40 -3.72 -0.66
CA ARG A 87 -1.92 -3.04 -1.83
C ARG A 87 -1.47 -3.79 -3.07
N PHE A 88 -2.38 -4.01 -3.99
CA PHE A 88 -2.02 -4.53 -5.30
C PHE A 88 -2.95 -3.93 -6.36
N GLY A 89 -2.47 -3.91 -7.58
CA GLY A 89 -3.27 -3.33 -8.63
C GLY A 89 -2.65 -3.44 -10.01
N ILE A 90 -3.36 -2.83 -10.93
CA ILE A 90 -2.98 -2.78 -12.34
C ILE A 90 -3.21 -1.38 -12.87
N SER A 91 -2.32 -0.92 -13.73
CA SER A 91 -2.49 0.33 -14.46
C SER A 91 -2.21 0.15 -15.93
N LYS A 92 -2.86 0.97 -16.74
CA LYS A 92 -2.68 0.97 -18.19
C LYS A 92 -2.70 2.41 -18.70
N VAL A 93 -1.83 2.69 -19.66
CA VAL A 93 -1.82 3.96 -20.39
C VAL A 93 -2.47 3.73 -21.75
N PHE A 94 -3.45 4.57 -22.08
CA PHE A 94 -4.14 4.56 -23.35
C PHE A 94 -3.72 5.77 -24.16
N LEU A 95 -3.39 5.59 -25.44
CA LEU A 95 -3.09 6.68 -26.38
C LEU A 95 -2.02 7.66 -25.86
N ASP A 96 -1.10 7.17 -25.03
CA ASP A 96 0.01 7.92 -24.44
C ASP A 96 -0.40 9.12 -23.56
N SER A 97 -1.69 9.36 -23.41
CA SER A 97 -2.19 10.55 -22.69
C SER A 97 -3.21 10.25 -21.59
N PHE A 98 -3.78 9.05 -21.58
CA PHE A 98 -4.80 8.69 -20.60
C PHE A 98 -4.38 7.46 -19.82
N LYS A 99 -4.31 7.58 -18.50
CA LYS A 99 -3.90 6.48 -17.61
C LYS A 99 -5.04 6.12 -16.68
N ILE A 100 -5.31 4.82 -16.58
CA ILE A 100 -6.23 4.26 -15.60
C ILE A 100 -5.43 3.38 -14.64
N ASN A 101 -5.63 3.58 -13.35
CA ASN A 101 -5.04 2.77 -12.28
C ASN A 101 -6.17 2.23 -11.41
N LEU A 102 -6.21 0.91 -11.28
CA LEU A 102 -7.16 0.22 -10.40
C LEU A 102 -6.37 -0.52 -9.35
N ASN A 103 -6.61 -0.23 -8.07
CA ASN A 103 -5.92 -0.94 -7.01
C ASN A 103 -6.82 -1.25 -5.82
N TYR A 104 -6.49 -2.35 -5.16
CA TYR A 104 -7.11 -2.79 -3.93
C TYR A 104 -6.15 -2.51 -2.78
N ARG A 105 -6.67 -1.97 -1.70
CA ARG A 105 -5.91 -1.68 -0.50
C ARG A 105 -6.57 -2.33 0.71
N SER A 106 -5.74 -2.82 1.62
CA SER A 106 -6.20 -3.39 2.86
C SER A 106 -5.31 -2.89 4.01
N LYS A 107 -5.94 -2.43 5.07
CA LYS A 107 -5.27 -2.01 6.29
C LYS A 107 -5.85 -2.86 7.42
N MET A 108 -5.03 -3.78 7.92
CA MET A 108 -5.45 -4.75 8.92
C MET A 108 -4.94 -4.31 10.28
N LYS A 109 -5.84 -3.89 11.15
CA LYS A 109 -5.51 -3.38 12.47
C LYS A 109 -5.62 -4.49 13.51
N SER A 110 -4.68 -4.53 14.45
CA SER A 110 -4.67 -5.54 15.50
C SER A 110 -5.77 -5.34 16.54
N ALA A 111 -6.19 -4.09 16.76
CA ALA A 111 -7.14 -3.73 17.83
C ALA A 111 -8.47 -3.21 17.29
N ASP A 112 -8.68 -3.25 15.97
CA ASP A 112 -9.85 -2.67 15.34
C ASP A 112 -10.24 -3.47 14.12
N ARG A 113 -11.33 -3.06 13.48
CA ARG A 113 -11.83 -3.68 12.26
C ARG A 113 -10.91 -3.41 11.07
N ASP A 114 -10.70 -4.43 10.26
CA ASP A 114 -9.94 -4.29 9.01
C ASP A 114 -10.65 -3.34 8.05
N LEU A 115 -9.86 -2.54 7.36
CA LEU A 115 -10.36 -1.61 6.34
C LEU A 115 -9.90 -2.12 4.97
N ASN A 116 -10.85 -2.27 4.06
CA ASN A 116 -10.59 -2.71 2.70
C ASN A 116 -11.28 -1.75 1.75
N TRP A 117 -10.57 -1.31 0.71
CA TRP A 117 -11.19 -0.41 -0.26
C TRP A 117 -10.52 -0.54 -1.63
N ILE A 118 -11.28 -0.15 -2.65
CA ILE A 118 -10.81 -0.12 -4.03
C ILE A 118 -10.62 1.33 -4.42
N VAL A 119 -9.51 1.62 -5.08
CA VAL A 119 -9.20 2.96 -5.59
C VAL A 119 -9.11 2.89 -7.10
N ILE A 120 -9.85 3.76 -7.77
CA ILE A 120 -9.77 3.93 -9.22
C ILE A 120 -9.25 5.34 -9.46
N ASN A 121 -8.07 5.44 -10.05
CA ASN A 121 -7.46 6.72 -10.42
C ASN A 121 -7.41 6.84 -11.93
N THR A 122 -7.81 8.00 -12.43
CA THR A 122 -7.69 8.32 -13.84
C THR A 122 -6.85 9.59 -13.97
N LYS A 123 -6.00 9.61 -14.97
CA LYS A 123 -5.16 10.79 -15.24
C LYS A 123 -5.12 11.03 -16.73
N TYR A 124 -5.42 12.26 -17.12
CA TYR A 124 -5.30 12.70 -18.49
C TYR A 124 -4.19 13.76 -18.59
N LYS A 125 -3.32 13.58 -19.57
CA LYS A 125 -2.20 14.50 -19.79
C LYS A 125 -2.39 15.21 -21.15
N PHE A 126 -2.43 16.53 -21.11
CA PHE A 126 -2.53 17.31 -22.34
C PHE A 126 -1.15 17.63 -22.90
#